data_e5608b75aac4ce4848233c387e14f366
#
_entry.id   e5608b75aac4ce4848233c387e14f366
#
_cell.length_a   1.000
_cell.length_b   1.000
_cell.length_c   1.000
_cell.angle_alpha   90.00
_cell.angle_beta   90.00
_cell.angle_gamma   90.00
#
_symmetry.space_group_name_H-M   'P 1'
#
loop_
_entity.id
_entity.type
_entity.pdbx_description
1 polymer ?
#
loop_
_entity_poly.entity_id
_entity_poly.type
_entity_poly.pdbx_seq_one_letter_code
_entity_poly.pdbx_strand_id
1 'polypeptide(L)'
;ETYWRSSVSHAVNAATDPIGPGPVHLNVALRDPLLAGETEPVATGLDELATADLTLGVPALLAGRPAGLPWTLDARMVSVAALAIDALLDQLGRRPGPARGVVVVGDVPAGEPYPSEATELAEALRWPLLSEPSGNARDCGTVVMHGSWLLAVPEFAASHVPDIVVTVGRVGLSRPVNALIAAAGLHIAVDPRPARTPVD
;
A
#
# COMPACT_ATOMS: atom_id res chain seq x y z
N GLU A 1 14.87 18.53 -22.60
CA GLU A 1 14.00 17.43 -22.96
C GLU A 1 14.18 16.23 -22.05
N THR A 2 15.39 15.70 -21.96
CA THR A 2 15.73 14.56 -21.10
C THR A 2 15.36 14.79 -19.63
N TYR A 3 15.51 16.01 -19.14
CA TYR A 3 15.13 16.39 -17.77
C TYR A 3 13.62 16.21 -17.51
N TRP A 4 12.76 16.68 -18.41
CA TRP A 4 11.31 16.56 -18.24
C TRP A 4 10.85 15.11 -18.25
N ARG A 5 11.37 14.32 -19.16
CA ARG A 5 11.05 12.89 -19.26
C ARG A 5 11.47 12.14 -18.00
N SER A 6 12.67 12.40 -17.51
CA SER A 6 13.15 11.83 -16.26
C SER A 6 12.29 12.25 -15.07
N SER A 7 11.95 13.54 -14.96
CA SER A 7 11.12 14.06 -13.87
C SER A 7 9.71 13.43 -13.86
N VAL A 8 9.08 13.30 -15.03
CA VAL A 8 7.75 12.64 -15.13
C VAL A 8 7.87 11.16 -14.82
N SER A 9 8.90 10.45 -15.31
CA SER A 9 9.11 9.04 -14.97
C SER A 9 9.31 8.84 -13.48
N HIS A 10 10.09 9.70 -12.82
CA HIS A 10 10.24 9.65 -11.37
C HIS A 10 8.94 9.91 -10.63
N ALA A 11 8.13 10.86 -11.10
CA ALA A 11 6.84 11.16 -10.51
C ALA A 11 5.88 9.96 -10.62
N VAL A 12 5.80 9.34 -11.80
CA VAL A 12 4.97 8.15 -12.01
C VAL A 12 5.46 6.99 -11.15
N ASN A 13 6.77 6.72 -11.14
CA ASN A 13 7.33 5.65 -10.32
C ASN A 13 7.07 5.88 -8.81
N ALA A 14 7.17 7.13 -8.34
CA ALA A 14 6.86 7.44 -6.96
C ALA A 14 5.36 7.31 -6.64
N ALA A 15 4.48 7.66 -7.59
CA ALA A 15 3.04 7.53 -7.42
C ALA A 15 2.58 6.07 -7.40
N THR A 16 3.27 5.20 -8.15
CA THR A 16 2.95 3.77 -8.31
C THR A 16 3.93 2.84 -7.58
N ASP A 17 4.73 3.39 -6.66
CA ASP A 17 5.72 2.63 -5.90
C ASP A 17 5.08 1.42 -5.20
N PRO A 18 5.54 0.19 -5.43
CA PRO A 18 4.97 -1.00 -4.79
C PRO A 18 5.11 -0.98 -3.26
N ILE A 19 6.07 -0.23 -2.72
CA ILE A 19 6.32 -0.15 -1.28
C ILE A 19 5.49 0.94 -0.62
N GLY A 20 5.35 2.09 -1.28
CA GLY A 20 4.68 3.26 -0.71
C GLY A 20 4.04 4.14 -1.78
N PRO A 21 3.02 3.63 -2.52
CA PRO A 21 2.34 4.45 -3.51
C PRO A 21 1.70 5.67 -2.86
N GLY A 22 1.65 6.77 -3.61
CA GLY A 22 1.04 7.98 -3.07
C GLY A 22 0.98 9.12 -4.08
N PRO A 23 0.26 10.18 -3.76
CA PRO A 23 0.17 11.33 -4.64
C PRO A 23 1.52 12.02 -4.79
N VAL A 24 1.82 12.47 -6.01
CA VAL A 24 3.01 13.27 -6.32
C VAL A 24 2.58 14.63 -6.82
N HIS A 25 3.21 15.68 -6.32
CA HIS A 25 2.99 17.04 -6.77
C HIS A 25 4.14 17.49 -7.68
N LEU A 26 3.80 17.83 -8.93
CA LEU A 26 4.72 18.44 -9.88
C LEU A 26 4.46 19.96 -9.92
N ASN A 27 5.45 20.73 -9.51
CA ASN A 27 5.42 22.19 -9.69
C ASN A 27 6.20 22.56 -10.96
N VAL A 28 5.46 22.99 -11.98
CA VAL A 28 6.03 23.35 -13.29
C VAL A 28 6.14 24.86 -13.37
N ALA A 29 7.36 25.36 -13.25
CA ALA A 29 7.63 26.78 -13.43
C ALA A 29 7.71 27.12 -14.93
N LEU A 30 6.75 27.88 -15.41
CA LEU A 30 6.72 28.37 -16.79
C LEU A 30 7.36 29.75 -16.85
N ARG A 31 7.95 30.07 -18.02
CA ARG A 31 8.53 31.39 -18.33
C ARG A 31 7.64 32.13 -19.31
N ASP A 32 7.67 33.45 -19.25
CA ASP A 32 6.99 34.28 -20.23
C ASP A 32 7.60 34.08 -21.64
N PRO A 33 6.77 34.15 -22.70
CA PRO A 33 5.34 34.39 -22.71
C PRO A 33 4.53 33.15 -22.31
N LEU A 34 3.50 33.31 -21.46
CA LEU A 34 2.66 32.21 -21.00
C LEU A 34 1.52 31.86 -21.98
N LEU A 35 1.32 32.69 -22.97
CA LEU A 35 0.35 32.49 -24.04
C LEU A 35 1.07 32.17 -25.35
N ALA A 36 0.52 31.23 -26.11
CA ALA A 36 0.98 31.00 -27.48
C ALA A 36 0.83 32.27 -28.31
N GLY A 37 1.83 32.59 -29.13
CA GLY A 37 1.72 33.73 -30.08
C GLY A 37 0.58 33.50 -31.09
N GLU A 38 0.01 34.57 -31.61
CA GLU A 38 -1.11 34.53 -32.56
C GLU A 38 -0.81 33.73 -33.85
N THR A 39 0.43 33.40 -34.10
CA THR A 39 0.91 32.66 -35.28
C THR A 39 1.07 31.14 -35.05
N GLU A 40 0.95 30.68 -33.81
CA GLU A 40 1.04 29.24 -33.52
C GLU A 40 -0.41 28.69 -33.52
N PRO A 41 -0.74 27.68 -34.32
CA PRO A 41 -2.02 27.00 -34.21
C PRO A 41 -2.12 26.32 -32.86
N VAL A 42 -2.92 26.87 -31.95
CA VAL A 42 -3.28 26.21 -30.71
C VAL A 42 -4.21 25.06 -31.09
N ALA A 43 -3.78 23.83 -30.86
CA ALA A 43 -4.67 22.66 -30.94
C ALA A 43 -5.81 22.87 -29.95
N THR A 44 -7.00 23.22 -30.43
CA THR A 44 -8.12 23.68 -29.61
C THR A 44 -8.96 22.54 -28.99
N GLY A 45 -8.61 21.29 -29.22
CA GLY A 45 -9.33 20.16 -28.60
C GLY A 45 -8.58 18.85 -28.61
N LEU A 46 -8.89 18.00 -27.64
CA LEU A 46 -8.37 16.62 -27.57
C LEU A 46 -8.78 15.80 -28.81
N ASP A 47 -9.90 16.14 -29.46
CA ASP A 47 -10.39 15.50 -30.67
C ASP A 47 -9.55 15.88 -31.91
N GLU A 48 -9.02 17.09 -31.97
CA GLU A 48 -8.10 17.51 -33.03
C GLU A 48 -6.71 16.88 -32.87
N LEU A 49 -6.29 16.65 -31.65
CA LEU A 49 -5.05 15.84 -31.33
C LEU A 49 -5.24 14.38 -31.74
N ALA A 50 -6.44 13.82 -31.64
CA ALA A 50 -6.73 12.44 -32.01
C ALA A 50 -6.87 12.26 -33.53
N THR A 51 -7.26 13.33 -34.28
CA THR A 51 -7.45 13.32 -35.74
C THR A 51 -6.32 14.00 -36.52
N ALA A 52 -5.43 14.72 -35.84
CA ALA A 52 -4.23 15.24 -36.46
C ALA A 52 -3.41 14.07 -37.02
N ASP A 53 -3.14 14.10 -38.30
CA ASP A 53 -2.20 13.14 -38.91
C ASP A 53 -0.83 13.29 -38.24
N LEU A 54 -0.59 12.46 -37.28
CA LEU A 54 0.66 12.43 -36.48
C LEU A 54 1.90 12.16 -37.37
N THR A 55 1.71 11.95 -38.67
CA THR A 55 2.78 11.83 -39.65
C THR A 55 3.38 13.18 -40.05
N LEU A 56 2.63 14.29 -39.85
CA LEU A 56 3.08 15.65 -40.18
C LEU A 56 3.49 16.43 -38.92
N GLY A 57 4.59 16.01 -38.29
CA GLY A 57 5.38 16.93 -37.49
C GLY A 57 4.98 17.14 -36.04
N VAL A 58 4.32 16.17 -35.37
CA VAL A 58 4.53 16.09 -33.91
C VAL A 58 6.05 15.95 -33.75
N PRO A 59 6.72 16.93 -33.13
CA PRO A 59 8.17 16.82 -32.97
C PRO A 59 8.46 15.45 -32.39
N ALA A 60 9.48 14.75 -32.88
CA ALA A 60 9.98 13.49 -32.32
C ALA A 60 10.16 13.57 -30.79
N LEU A 61 10.19 14.79 -30.29
CA LEU A 61 10.19 15.22 -28.91
C LEU A 61 8.95 14.76 -28.11
N LEU A 62 7.77 14.71 -28.73
CA LEU A 62 6.52 14.30 -28.07
C LEU A 62 6.21 12.83 -28.34
N ALA A 63 6.90 12.19 -29.27
CA ALA A 63 6.77 10.75 -29.49
C ALA A 63 7.27 10.00 -28.26
N GLY A 64 6.42 9.15 -27.70
CA GLY A 64 6.82 8.19 -26.67
C GLY A 64 7.81 7.15 -27.21
N ARG A 65 8.32 6.31 -26.33
CA ARG A 65 9.10 5.14 -26.78
C ARG A 65 8.18 4.15 -27.49
N PRO A 66 8.71 3.40 -28.47
CA PRO A 66 7.96 2.31 -29.12
C PRO A 66 7.35 1.37 -28.08
N ALA A 67 6.13 0.91 -28.33
CA ALA A 67 5.36 0.02 -27.44
C ALA A 67 5.07 0.60 -26.04
N GLY A 68 5.11 1.92 -25.85
CA GLY A 68 4.82 2.57 -24.58
C GLY A 68 5.82 2.28 -23.47
N LEU A 69 7.03 1.85 -23.82
CA LEU A 69 8.07 1.53 -22.83
C LEU A 69 8.44 2.76 -21.99
N PRO A 70 8.61 2.61 -20.66
CA PRO A 70 9.02 3.72 -19.80
C PRO A 70 10.45 4.17 -20.12
N TRP A 71 10.74 5.47 -19.94
CA TRP A 71 12.10 6.02 -20.07
C TRP A 71 13.00 5.62 -18.92
N THR A 72 12.43 5.42 -17.74
CA THR A 72 13.12 4.96 -16.55
C THR A 72 12.34 3.78 -15.99
N LEU A 73 13.01 2.65 -15.86
CA LEU A 73 12.46 1.46 -15.23
C LEU A 73 12.86 1.46 -13.76
N ASP A 74 11.88 1.31 -12.87
CA ASP A 74 12.13 1.04 -11.46
C ASP A 74 12.15 -0.47 -11.25
N ALA A 75 13.28 -0.97 -10.76
CA ALA A 75 13.52 -2.40 -10.54
C ALA A 75 13.59 -2.73 -9.04
N ARG A 76 12.95 -1.95 -8.18
CA ARG A 76 12.91 -2.23 -6.74
C ARG A 76 12.13 -3.51 -6.47
N MET A 77 12.69 -4.34 -5.61
CA MET A 77 12.05 -5.56 -5.12
C MET A 77 11.89 -5.48 -3.61
N VAL A 78 10.74 -5.93 -3.12
CA VAL A 78 10.50 -6.10 -1.69
C VAL A 78 10.61 -7.58 -1.37
N SER A 79 11.44 -7.92 -0.39
CA SER A 79 11.53 -9.27 0.13
C SER A 79 11.71 -9.24 1.65
N VAL A 80 11.14 -10.23 2.33
CA VAL A 80 11.37 -10.40 3.77
C VAL A 80 12.76 -10.99 3.97
N ALA A 81 13.57 -10.37 4.82
CA ALA A 81 14.88 -10.91 5.15
C ALA A 81 14.72 -12.19 5.95
N ALA A 82 15.39 -13.28 5.54
CA ALA A 82 15.35 -14.56 6.24
C ALA A 82 15.72 -14.43 7.73
N LEU A 83 16.70 -13.60 8.05
CA LEU A 83 17.09 -13.32 9.44
C LEU A 83 15.96 -12.72 10.29
N ALA A 84 15.06 -11.95 9.70
CA ALA A 84 13.91 -11.39 10.43
C ALA A 84 12.89 -12.48 10.74
N ILE A 85 12.69 -13.45 9.84
CA ILE A 85 11.82 -14.61 10.05
C ILE A 85 12.40 -15.50 11.16
N ASP A 86 13.71 -15.82 11.10
CA ASP A 86 14.36 -16.65 12.11
C ASP A 86 14.29 -16.01 13.51
N ALA A 87 14.54 -14.70 13.61
CA ALA A 87 14.41 -13.97 14.87
C ALA A 87 12.97 -13.99 15.42
N LEU A 88 11.97 -13.92 14.54
CA LEU A 88 10.57 -14.01 14.90
C LEU A 88 10.22 -15.42 15.41
N LEU A 89 10.65 -16.46 14.69
CA LEU A 89 10.43 -17.86 15.08
C LEU A 89 11.09 -18.16 16.43
N ASP A 90 12.27 -17.63 16.66
CA ASP A 90 12.97 -17.72 17.95
C ASP A 90 12.18 -17.08 19.09
N GLN A 91 11.61 -15.89 18.86
CA GLN A 91 10.77 -15.23 19.88
C GLN A 91 9.49 -16.02 20.16
N LEU A 92 8.85 -16.56 19.13
CA LEU A 92 7.65 -17.39 19.27
C LEU A 92 7.97 -18.71 20.01
N GLY A 93 9.08 -19.36 19.68
CA GLY A 93 9.52 -20.61 20.30
C GLY A 93 9.90 -20.51 21.78
N ARG A 94 10.24 -19.31 22.26
CA ARG A 94 10.57 -19.07 23.68
C ARG A 94 9.36 -18.93 24.59
N ARG A 95 8.15 -18.91 24.04
CA ARG A 95 6.92 -18.74 24.83
C ARG A 95 6.47 -20.08 25.39
N PRO A 96 6.07 -20.14 26.66
CA PRO A 96 5.54 -21.36 27.25
C PRO A 96 4.08 -21.58 26.79
N GLY A 97 3.84 -22.66 26.08
CA GLY A 97 2.49 -23.08 25.68
C GLY A 97 1.90 -22.41 24.44
N PRO A 98 0.68 -22.79 24.05
CA PRO A 98 0.01 -22.24 22.89
C PRO A 98 -0.35 -20.78 23.12
N ALA A 99 0.09 -19.89 22.22
CA ALA A 99 -0.22 -18.48 22.29
C ALA A 99 -1.67 -18.21 21.82
N ARG A 100 -2.37 -17.32 22.52
CA ARG A 100 -3.63 -16.75 22.06
C ARG A 100 -3.32 -15.58 21.14
N GLY A 101 -3.61 -15.74 19.87
CA GLY A 101 -3.30 -14.70 18.88
C GLY A 101 -4.53 -14.17 18.17
N VAL A 102 -4.35 -13.05 17.51
CA VAL A 102 -5.33 -12.41 16.62
C VAL A 102 -4.62 -11.93 15.37
N VAL A 103 -5.21 -12.18 14.20
CA VAL A 103 -4.76 -11.59 12.93
C VAL A 103 -5.64 -10.39 12.61
N VAL A 104 -5.04 -9.26 12.27
CA VAL A 104 -5.76 -8.04 11.89
C VAL A 104 -5.32 -7.63 10.48
N VAL A 105 -6.26 -7.54 9.56
CA VAL A 105 -5.97 -7.15 8.17
C VAL A 105 -6.50 -5.73 7.93
N GLY A 106 -5.60 -4.84 7.59
CA GLY A 106 -5.88 -3.47 7.23
C GLY A 106 -5.74 -3.20 5.74
N ASP A 107 -5.43 -1.95 5.39
CA ASP A 107 -5.22 -1.54 4.02
C ASP A 107 -3.92 -2.14 3.46
N VAL A 108 -4.04 -2.90 2.38
CA VAL A 108 -2.92 -3.51 1.65
C VAL A 108 -2.85 -2.94 0.23
N PRO A 109 -1.66 -2.88 -0.39
CA PRO A 109 -1.55 -2.48 -1.80
C PRO A 109 -2.41 -3.35 -2.70
N ALA A 110 -3.01 -2.74 -3.73
CA ALA A 110 -3.85 -3.44 -4.68
C ALA A 110 -3.05 -4.49 -5.47
N GLY A 111 -3.64 -5.68 -5.68
CA GLY A 111 -3.02 -6.77 -6.44
C GLY A 111 -2.10 -7.67 -5.63
N GLU A 112 -1.90 -7.39 -4.36
CA GLU A 112 -1.07 -8.23 -3.48
C GLU A 112 -1.86 -9.37 -2.84
N PRO A 113 -1.27 -10.57 -2.66
CA PRO A 113 -1.95 -11.75 -2.11
C PRO A 113 -2.13 -11.71 -0.58
N TYR A 114 -1.65 -10.67 0.10
CA TYR A 114 -1.64 -10.61 1.56
C TYR A 114 -2.96 -10.90 2.26
N PRO A 115 -4.15 -10.51 1.74
CA PRO A 115 -5.41 -10.88 2.39
C PRO A 115 -5.66 -12.38 2.43
N SER A 116 -5.34 -13.12 1.35
CA SER A 116 -5.48 -14.57 1.31
C SER A 116 -4.47 -15.28 2.20
N GLU A 117 -3.22 -14.85 2.17
CA GLU A 117 -2.16 -15.38 3.05
C GLU A 117 -2.47 -15.13 4.54
N ALA A 118 -3.06 -13.98 4.86
CA ALA A 118 -3.49 -13.67 6.22
C ALA A 118 -4.66 -14.58 6.68
N THR A 119 -5.59 -14.92 5.78
CA THR A 119 -6.67 -15.87 6.08
C THR A 119 -6.14 -17.27 6.30
N GLU A 120 -5.24 -17.74 5.45
CA GLU A 120 -4.57 -19.04 5.59
C GLU A 120 -3.80 -19.13 6.92
N LEU A 121 -3.08 -18.08 7.30
CA LEU A 121 -2.38 -18.01 8.58
C LEU A 121 -3.35 -18.09 9.76
N ALA A 122 -4.44 -17.33 9.72
CA ALA A 122 -5.43 -17.32 10.80
C ALA A 122 -6.10 -18.69 10.96
N GLU A 123 -6.42 -19.37 9.87
CA GLU A 123 -6.99 -20.72 9.87
C GLU A 123 -6.00 -21.76 10.39
N ALA A 124 -4.76 -21.74 9.91
CA ALA A 124 -3.71 -22.65 10.35
C ALA A 124 -3.44 -22.56 11.87
N LEU A 125 -3.43 -21.34 12.40
CA LEU A 125 -3.23 -21.07 13.82
C LEU A 125 -4.51 -21.18 14.66
N ARG A 126 -5.67 -21.28 14.01
CA ARG A 126 -7.01 -21.18 14.65
C ARG A 126 -7.17 -19.90 15.45
N TRP A 127 -6.63 -18.80 14.93
CA TRP A 127 -6.76 -17.48 15.53
C TRP A 127 -7.91 -16.72 14.90
N PRO A 128 -8.66 -15.92 15.67
CA PRO A 128 -9.66 -15.04 15.09
C PRO A 128 -8.99 -14.01 14.16
N LEU A 129 -9.69 -13.70 13.07
CA LEU A 129 -9.28 -12.67 12.12
C LEU A 129 -10.23 -11.48 12.19
N LEU A 130 -9.66 -10.29 12.32
CA LEU A 130 -10.37 -9.02 12.22
C LEU A 130 -9.97 -8.36 10.91
N SER A 131 -10.92 -8.04 10.05
CA SER A 131 -10.65 -7.31 8.81
C SER A 131 -11.24 -5.91 8.87
N GLU A 132 -10.40 -4.89 8.69
CA GLU A 132 -10.90 -3.55 8.42
C GLU A 132 -11.59 -3.50 7.05
N PRO A 133 -12.43 -2.49 6.77
CA PRO A 133 -13.15 -2.40 5.49
C PRO A 133 -12.25 -2.46 4.26
N SER A 134 -11.04 -1.91 4.35
CA SER A 134 -10.02 -1.92 3.29
C SER A 134 -9.20 -3.22 3.21
N GLY A 135 -9.31 -4.11 4.20
CA GLY A 135 -8.46 -5.31 4.30
C GLY A 135 -8.88 -6.44 3.37
N ASN A 136 -10.13 -6.46 2.88
CA ASN A 136 -10.68 -7.47 1.95
C ASN A 136 -10.51 -8.94 2.38
N ALA A 137 -10.25 -9.21 3.66
CA ALA A 137 -10.05 -10.55 4.23
C ALA A 137 -11.30 -10.96 5.02
N ARG A 138 -12.42 -11.23 4.36
CA ARG A 138 -13.70 -11.53 5.02
C ARG A 138 -14.25 -12.91 4.71
N ASP A 139 -13.56 -13.66 3.90
CA ASP A 139 -14.03 -14.94 3.36
C ASP A 139 -13.23 -16.11 3.95
N CYS A 140 -13.21 -16.20 5.28
CA CYS A 140 -12.63 -17.36 5.97
C CYS A 140 -13.41 -17.72 7.25
N GLY A 141 -13.27 -18.96 7.69
CA GLY A 141 -14.00 -19.49 8.85
C GLY A 141 -13.64 -18.87 10.20
N THR A 142 -12.51 -18.18 10.29
CA THR A 142 -12.00 -17.54 11.52
C THR A 142 -12.34 -16.05 11.62
N VAL A 143 -13.02 -15.48 10.62
CA VAL A 143 -13.39 -14.05 10.59
C VAL A 143 -14.42 -13.72 11.67
N VAL A 144 -14.12 -12.68 12.43
CA VAL A 144 -15.03 -12.08 13.40
C VAL A 144 -15.68 -10.83 12.79
N MET A 145 -16.83 -10.99 12.15
CA MET A 145 -17.51 -9.96 11.36
C MET A 145 -17.78 -8.65 12.12
N HIS A 146 -18.05 -8.72 13.42
CA HIS A 146 -18.35 -7.56 14.26
C HIS A 146 -17.31 -7.34 15.35
N GLY A 147 -16.04 -7.72 15.09
CA GLY A 147 -14.98 -7.68 16.08
C GLY A 147 -14.74 -6.30 16.68
N SER A 148 -14.80 -5.23 15.89
CA SER A 148 -14.64 -3.87 16.38
C SER A 148 -15.75 -3.43 17.34
N TRP A 149 -16.99 -3.91 17.15
CA TRP A 149 -18.11 -3.65 18.04
C TRP A 149 -18.00 -4.45 19.34
N LEU A 150 -17.56 -5.71 19.26
CA LEU A 150 -17.31 -6.54 20.44
C LEU A 150 -16.21 -5.93 21.30
N LEU A 151 -15.11 -5.50 20.67
CA LEU A 151 -13.99 -4.86 21.34
C LEU A 151 -14.31 -3.46 21.90
N ALA A 152 -15.42 -2.85 21.47
CA ALA A 152 -15.89 -1.60 22.05
C ALA A 152 -16.55 -1.81 23.43
N VAL A 153 -16.87 -3.04 23.80
CA VAL A 153 -17.37 -3.41 25.13
C VAL A 153 -16.17 -3.62 26.05
N PRO A 154 -15.98 -2.79 27.10
CA PRO A 154 -14.76 -2.82 27.92
C PRO A 154 -14.47 -4.17 28.57
N GLU A 155 -15.50 -4.84 29.10
CA GLU A 155 -15.40 -6.14 29.77
C GLU A 155 -14.98 -7.24 28.79
N PHE A 156 -15.50 -7.19 27.56
CA PHE A 156 -15.11 -8.12 26.50
C PHE A 156 -13.65 -7.89 26.10
N ALA A 157 -13.27 -6.63 25.83
CA ALA A 157 -11.90 -6.29 25.46
C ALA A 157 -10.89 -6.72 26.54
N ALA A 158 -11.17 -6.44 27.81
CA ALA A 158 -10.30 -6.80 28.91
C ALA A 158 -10.12 -8.32 29.08
N SER A 159 -11.15 -9.11 28.81
CA SER A 159 -11.08 -10.59 28.89
C SER A 159 -10.45 -11.25 27.66
N HIS A 160 -10.28 -10.52 26.57
CA HIS A 160 -9.77 -11.03 25.29
C HIS A 160 -8.44 -10.38 24.84
N VAL A 161 -7.64 -9.90 25.77
CA VAL A 161 -6.29 -9.40 25.45
C VAL A 161 -5.44 -10.55 24.88
N PRO A 162 -4.91 -10.43 23.66
CA PRO A 162 -4.12 -11.48 23.03
C PRO A 162 -2.68 -11.45 23.52
N ASP A 163 -2.03 -12.61 23.48
CA ASP A 163 -0.58 -12.71 23.67
C ASP A 163 0.16 -12.15 22.45
N ILE A 164 -0.39 -12.36 21.25
CA ILE A 164 0.21 -11.98 19.97
C ILE A 164 -0.84 -11.34 19.07
N VAL A 165 -0.50 -10.23 18.45
CA VAL A 165 -1.24 -9.67 17.32
C VAL A 165 -0.34 -9.66 16.09
N VAL A 166 -0.85 -10.22 14.99
CA VAL A 166 -0.26 -10.07 13.66
C VAL A 166 -1.10 -9.08 12.88
N THR A 167 -0.52 -7.95 12.47
CA THR A 167 -1.18 -7.02 11.55
C THR A 167 -0.64 -7.20 10.15
N VAL A 168 -1.53 -7.24 9.16
CA VAL A 168 -1.19 -7.33 7.73
C VAL A 168 -1.70 -6.09 7.03
N GLY A 169 -0.80 -5.36 6.41
CA GLY A 169 -1.08 -4.04 5.84
C GLY A 169 -1.23 -2.95 6.91
N ARG A 170 -1.73 -1.79 6.48
CA ARG A 170 -1.90 -0.61 7.35
C ARG A 170 -3.24 -0.67 8.10
N VAL A 171 -3.16 -0.87 9.41
CA VAL A 171 -4.31 -0.87 10.33
C VAL A 171 -4.42 0.50 10.99
N GLY A 172 -5.64 1.00 11.24
CA GLY A 172 -5.80 2.28 11.92
C GLY A 172 -7.20 2.88 11.93
N LEU A 173 -8.19 2.24 11.32
CA LEU A 173 -9.54 2.78 11.23
C LEU A 173 -10.34 2.60 12.53
N SER A 174 -10.10 1.52 13.27
CA SER A 174 -10.91 1.17 14.44
C SER A 174 -10.16 1.44 15.74
N ARG A 175 -10.63 2.39 16.56
CA ARG A 175 -10.05 2.67 17.88
C ARG A 175 -10.02 1.44 18.80
N PRO A 176 -11.10 0.63 18.93
CA PRO A 176 -11.06 -0.59 19.73
C PRO A 176 -10.03 -1.62 19.24
N VAL A 177 -9.86 -1.76 17.93
CA VAL A 177 -8.84 -2.65 17.36
C VAL A 177 -7.44 -2.11 17.66
N ASN A 178 -7.22 -0.80 17.54
CA ASN A 178 -5.93 -0.19 17.89
C ASN A 178 -5.61 -0.37 19.39
N ALA A 179 -6.61 -0.28 20.25
CA ALA A 179 -6.43 -0.55 21.68
C ALA A 179 -6.08 -2.01 21.95
N LEU A 180 -6.67 -2.96 21.23
CA LEU A 180 -6.32 -4.38 21.29
C LEU A 180 -4.85 -4.61 20.88
N ILE A 181 -4.42 -4.00 19.78
CA ILE A 181 -3.03 -4.08 19.30
C ILE A 181 -2.06 -3.54 20.34
N ALA A 182 -2.37 -2.38 20.91
CA ALA A 182 -1.54 -1.76 21.94
C ALA A 182 -1.46 -2.57 23.24
N ALA A 183 -2.50 -3.33 23.57
CA ALA A 183 -2.55 -4.17 24.76
C ALA A 183 -1.87 -5.55 24.58
N ALA A 184 -1.55 -5.94 23.35
CA ALA A 184 -0.96 -7.25 23.05
C ALA A 184 0.43 -7.40 23.64
N GLY A 185 0.78 -8.63 24.06
CA GLY A 185 2.12 -8.93 24.56
C GLY A 185 3.21 -8.88 23.49
N LEU A 186 2.87 -9.15 22.23
CA LEU A 186 3.75 -9.04 21.07
C LEU A 186 2.93 -8.55 19.86
N HIS A 187 3.44 -7.55 19.16
CA HIS A 187 2.88 -7.08 17.90
C HIS A 187 3.85 -7.38 16.76
N ILE A 188 3.38 -8.09 15.75
CA ILE A 188 4.10 -8.44 14.53
C ILE A 188 3.42 -7.67 13.39
N ALA A 189 4.13 -6.76 12.75
CA ALA A 189 3.62 -5.99 11.62
C ALA A 189 4.19 -6.53 10.31
N VAL A 190 3.31 -6.89 9.37
CA VAL A 190 3.62 -7.31 8.01
C VAL A 190 3.06 -6.25 7.07
N ASP A 191 3.90 -5.36 6.58
CA ASP A 191 3.52 -4.31 5.63
C ASP A 191 4.72 -4.06 4.70
N PRO A 192 4.56 -4.13 3.37
CA PRO A 192 5.65 -3.85 2.42
C PRO A 192 6.05 -2.37 2.42
N ARG A 193 5.18 -1.50 2.91
CA ARG A 193 5.44 -0.05 2.98
C ARG A 193 6.38 0.26 4.14
N PRO A 194 7.26 1.27 3.98
CA PRO A 194 8.15 1.67 5.06
C PRO A 194 7.35 2.05 6.30
N ALA A 195 7.80 1.57 7.46
CA ALA A 195 7.21 1.97 8.73
C ALA A 195 7.24 3.50 8.82
N ARG A 196 6.06 4.10 8.97
CA ARG A 196 6.02 5.50 9.41
C ARG A 196 6.45 5.49 10.86
N THR A 197 7.50 6.22 11.17
CA THR A 197 7.84 6.50 12.56
C THR A 197 6.57 7.06 13.21
N PRO A 198 6.09 6.52 14.32
CA PRO A 198 5.02 7.16 15.05
C PRO A 198 5.47 8.60 15.29
N VAL A 199 4.67 9.56 14.88
CA VAL A 199 4.87 10.95 15.27
C VAL A 199 4.35 10.99 16.70
N ASP A 200 5.28 11.10 17.66
CA ASP A 200 4.98 11.32 19.07
C ASP A 200 4.16 12.59 19.27
#